data_c6f7c738a533422fe95d5d1b7e848a1b
#
_entry.id   c6f7c738a533422fe95d5d1b7e848a1b
#
_cell.length_a   1.000
_cell.length_b   1.000
_cell.length_c   1.000
_cell.angle_alpha   90.00
_cell.angle_beta   90.00
_cell.angle_gamma   90.00
#
_symmetry.space_group_name_H-M   'P 1'
#
loop_
_entity.id
_entity.type
_entity.pdbx_description
1 polymer ?
#
loop_
_entity_poly.entity_id
_entity_poly.type
_entity_poly.pdbx_seq_one_letter_code
_entity_poly.pdbx_strand_id
1 'polypeptide(L)'
;MFYQIFISLRPKQWTKNLLIFASLIFSLTVFYPPYLIKSIMAFFLFSFVAGSIYIINDIQDYENDRKHPYKSKRPIASGKLSKKAGALAALVISASSIAGAYYLSPLFCLATLFYFFMFGSVNIIKACIRITIFH
;
A
#
# COMPACT_ATOMS: atom_id res chain seq x y z
N MET A 1 18.28 -3.53 3.52
CA MET A 1 16.94 -3.63 4.10
C MET A 1 15.99 -2.55 3.60
N PHE A 2 16.35 -1.28 3.68
CA PHE A 2 15.47 -0.19 3.20
C PHE A 2 15.16 -0.29 1.70
N TYR A 3 16.15 -0.67 0.89
CA TYR A 3 15.94 -0.87 -0.54
C TYR A 3 14.90 -1.96 -0.82
N GLN A 4 14.94 -3.05 -0.07
CA GLN A 4 13.99 -4.15 -0.23
C GLN A 4 12.58 -3.75 0.19
N ILE A 5 12.46 -2.96 1.25
CA ILE A 5 11.16 -2.42 1.67
C ILE A 5 10.60 -1.49 0.58
N PHE A 6 11.43 -0.63 0.02
CA PHE A 6 11.01 0.28 -1.05
C PHE A 6 10.51 -0.48 -2.27
N ILE A 7 11.20 -1.54 -2.70
CA ILE A 7 10.74 -2.38 -3.81
C ILE A 7 9.42 -3.05 -3.47
N SER A 8 9.25 -3.52 -2.22
CA SER A 8 8.02 -4.19 -1.78
C SER A 8 6.83 -3.26 -1.77
N LEU A 9 7.02 -1.96 -1.62
CA LEU A 9 5.95 -0.95 -1.74
C LEU A 9 5.43 -0.80 -3.16
N ARG A 10 6.13 -1.36 -4.15
CA ARG A 10 5.75 -1.35 -5.57
C ARG A 10 5.50 0.05 -6.12
N PRO A 11 6.56 0.92 -6.20
CA PRO A 11 6.39 2.28 -6.71
C PRO A 11 5.78 2.35 -8.11
N LYS A 12 6.01 1.33 -8.94
CA LYS A 12 5.45 1.26 -10.29
C LYS A 12 3.91 1.22 -10.29
N GLN A 13 3.29 0.72 -9.21
CA GLN A 13 1.84 0.68 -9.08
C GLN A 13 1.25 2.01 -8.60
N TRP A 14 2.09 2.93 -8.14
CA TRP A 14 1.64 4.23 -7.63
C TRP A 14 1.05 5.12 -8.73
N THR A 15 1.33 4.82 -10.01
CA THR A 15 0.74 5.55 -11.13
C THR A 15 -0.79 5.53 -11.11
N LYS A 16 -1.39 4.47 -10.55
CA LYS A 16 -2.83 4.38 -10.39
C LYS A 16 -3.37 5.45 -9.43
N ASN A 17 -2.55 5.89 -8.48
CA ASN A 17 -2.93 6.89 -7.48
C ASN A 17 -2.89 8.30 -8.04
N LEU A 18 -2.38 8.49 -9.26
CA LEU A 18 -2.42 9.79 -9.94
C LEU A 18 -3.84 10.28 -10.18
N LEU A 19 -4.84 9.40 -10.06
CA LEU A 19 -6.24 9.79 -10.12
C LEU A 19 -6.62 10.83 -9.06
N ILE A 20 -5.87 10.90 -7.94
CA ILE A 20 -6.05 11.94 -6.93
C ILE A 20 -5.90 13.34 -7.56
N PHE A 21 -4.99 13.49 -8.52
CA PHE A 21 -4.77 14.75 -9.20
C PHE A 21 -5.86 15.08 -10.23
N ALA A 22 -6.65 14.10 -10.66
CA ALA A 22 -7.74 14.31 -11.60
C ALA A 22 -8.77 15.28 -11.02
N SER A 23 -9.16 15.13 -9.75
CA SER A 23 -10.10 16.03 -9.10
C SER A 23 -9.56 17.46 -9.03
N LEU A 24 -8.25 17.60 -8.82
CA LEU A 24 -7.59 18.90 -8.78
C LEU A 24 -7.66 19.59 -10.14
N ILE A 25 -7.42 18.85 -11.23
CA ILE A 25 -7.45 19.36 -12.59
C ILE A 25 -8.87 19.74 -12.97
N PHE A 26 -9.86 18.88 -12.71
CA PHE A 26 -11.25 19.11 -13.09
C PHE A 26 -11.90 20.25 -12.30
N SER A 27 -11.45 20.49 -11.07
CA SER A 27 -11.97 21.62 -10.26
C SER A 27 -11.25 22.93 -10.57
N LEU A 28 -10.25 22.94 -11.46
CA LEU A 28 -9.44 24.09 -11.81
C LEU A 28 -8.67 24.68 -10.62
N THR A 29 -8.43 23.89 -9.58
CA THR A 29 -7.69 24.30 -8.39
C THR A 29 -6.21 24.01 -8.48
N VAL A 30 -5.75 23.46 -9.62
CA VAL A 30 -4.34 23.12 -9.85
C VAL A 30 -3.41 24.34 -9.74
N PHE A 31 -3.92 25.53 -10.04
CA PHE A 31 -3.15 26.77 -9.95
C PHE A 31 -3.10 27.35 -8.52
N TYR A 32 -3.80 26.76 -7.58
CA TYR A 32 -3.81 27.18 -6.19
C TYR A 32 -2.77 26.36 -5.41
N PRO A 33 -1.61 26.97 -5.03
CA PRO A 33 -0.52 26.22 -4.39
C PRO A 33 -0.94 25.39 -3.17
N PRO A 34 -1.79 25.90 -2.24
CA PRO A 34 -2.21 25.10 -1.08
C PRO A 34 -2.89 23.77 -1.46
N TYR A 35 -3.74 23.78 -2.47
CA TYR A 35 -4.44 22.57 -2.93
C TYR A 35 -3.50 21.60 -3.65
N LEU A 36 -2.55 22.15 -4.43
CA LEU A 36 -1.56 21.33 -5.12
C LEU A 36 -0.65 20.61 -4.10
N ILE A 37 -0.18 21.33 -3.09
CA ILE A 37 0.67 20.75 -2.04
C ILE A 37 -0.08 19.65 -1.30
N LYS A 38 -1.33 19.88 -0.91
CA LYS A 38 -2.16 18.88 -0.23
C LYS A 38 -2.37 17.64 -1.10
N SER A 39 -2.58 17.82 -2.40
CA SER A 39 -2.77 16.70 -3.33
C SER A 39 -1.50 15.87 -3.49
N ILE A 40 -0.33 16.51 -3.53
CA ILE A 40 0.94 15.81 -3.58
C ILE A 40 1.15 14.99 -2.29
N MET A 41 0.89 15.58 -1.14
CA MET A 41 0.98 14.90 0.14
C MET A 41 -0.01 13.71 0.21
N ALA A 42 -1.24 13.93 -0.24
CA ALA A 42 -2.26 12.88 -0.29
C ALA A 42 -1.83 11.73 -1.19
N PHE A 43 -1.23 12.02 -2.34
CA PHE A 43 -0.72 11.01 -3.26
C PHE A 43 0.32 10.11 -2.59
N PHE A 44 1.31 10.69 -1.93
CA PHE A 44 2.35 9.92 -1.26
C PHE A 44 1.81 9.14 -0.08
N LEU A 45 0.97 9.76 0.76
CA LEU A 45 0.37 9.08 1.92
C LEU A 45 -0.47 7.88 1.49
N PHE A 46 -1.31 8.08 0.48
CA PHE A 46 -2.14 7.01 -0.04
C PHE A 46 -1.30 5.90 -0.69
N SER A 47 -0.23 6.28 -1.38
CA SER A 47 0.69 5.33 -2.00
C SER A 47 1.40 4.47 -0.96
N PHE A 48 1.79 5.05 0.18
CA PHE A 48 2.41 4.28 1.27
C PHE A 48 1.41 3.31 1.89
N VAL A 49 0.16 3.71 2.07
CA VAL A 49 -0.88 2.81 2.59
C VAL A 49 -1.11 1.66 1.62
N ALA A 50 -1.25 1.95 0.33
CA ALA A 50 -1.41 0.92 -0.69
C ALA A 50 -0.20 -0.02 -0.74
N GLY A 51 1.01 0.53 -0.64
CA GLY A 51 2.24 -0.26 -0.59
C GLY A 51 2.31 -1.18 0.62
N SER A 52 1.82 -0.71 1.78
CA SER A 52 1.73 -1.54 2.99
C SER A 52 0.83 -2.74 2.78
N ILE A 53 -0.29 -2.56 2.09
CA ILE A 53 -1.20 -3.65 1.74
C ILE A 53 -0.49 -4.65 0.82
N TYR A 54 0.31 -4.19 -0.13
CA TYR A 54 1.10 -5.07 -0.99
C TYR A 54 2.11 -5.90 -0.21
N ILE A 55 2.75 -5.31 0.81
CA ILE A 55 3.68 -6.04 1.69
C ILE A 55 2.93 -7.13 2.45
N ILE A 56 1.77 -6.81 3.02
CA ILE A 56 0.94 -7.78 3.74
C ILE A 56 0.53 -8.93 2.80
N ASN A 57 0.14 -8.60 1.57
CA ASN A 57 -0.23 -9.58 0.56
C ASN A 57 0.96 -10.49 0.21
N ASP A 58 2.16 -9.93 0.06
CA ASP A 58 3.38 -10.70 -0.24
C ASP A 58 3.72 -11.66 0.90
N ILE A 59 3.48 -11.28 2.16
CA ILE A 59 3.67 -12.16 3.32
C ILE A 59 2.70 -13.33 3.26
N GLN A 60 1.43 -13.06 2.95
CA GLN A 60 0.40 -14.11 2.85
C GLN A 60 0.65 -15.07 1.70
N ASP A 61 1.18 -14.56 0.58
CA ASP A 61 1.43 -15.36 -0.62
C ASP A 61 2.83 -15.95 -0.68
N TYR A 62 3.60 -15.88 0.40
CA TYR A 62 5.01 -16.29 0.44
C TYR A 62 5.24 -17.68 -0.16
N GLU A 63 4.47 -18.68 0.27
CA GLU A 63 4.66 -20.05 -0.19
C GLU A 63 4.36 -20.22 -1.68
N ASN A 64 3.32 -19.57 -2.18
CA ASN A 64 2.96 -19.62 -3.60
C ASN A 64 3.94 -18.82 -4.45
N ASP A 65 4.39 -17.66 -3.96
CA ASP A 65 5.31 -16.80 -4.70
C ASP A 65 6.68 -17.48 -4.88
N ARG A 66 7.13 -18.26 -3.91
CA ARG A 66 8.39 -19.01 -4.01
C ARG A 66 8.40 -20.00 -5.17
N LYS A 67 7.24 -20.54 -5.52
CA LYS A 67 7.09 -21.53 -6.59
C LYS A 67 6.88 -20.89 -7.95
N HIS A 68 6.62 -19.59 -8.01
CA HIS A 68 6.34 -18.89 -9.25
C HIS A 68 7.62 -18.40 -9.92
N PRO A 69 7.79 -18.53 -11.26
CA PRO A 69 9.03 -18.14 -11.94
C PRO A 69 9.39 -16.66 -11.79
N TYR A 70 8.40 -15.78 -11.75
CA TYR A 70 8.64 -14.34 -11.65
C TYR A 70 8.44 -13.81 -10.23
N LYS A 71 7.40 -14.28 -9.54
CA LYS A 71 7.06 -13.80 -8.20
C LYS A 71 8.06 -14.23 -7.12
N SER A 72 8.81 -15.30 -7.39
CA SER A 72 9.88 -15.76 -6.49
C SER A 72 11.01 -14.73 -6.33
N LYS A 73 11.10 -13.76 -7.24
CA LYS A 73 12.09 -12.68 -7.19
C LYS A 73 11.70 -11.54 -6.26
N ARG A 74 10.47 -11.52 -5.76
CA ARG A 74 10.02 -10.51 -4.79
C ARG A 74 10.84 -10.58 -3.52
N PRO A 75 11.10 -9.43 -2.84
CA PRO A 75 11.99 -9.41 -1.68
C PRO A 75 11.62 -10.41 -0.59
N ILE A 76 10.34 -10.54 -0.26
CA ILE A 76 9.90 -11.48 0.78
C ILE A 76 10.00 -12.92 0.30
N ALA A 77 9.53 -13.21 -0.91
CA ALA A 77 9.56 -14.56 -1.48
C ALA A 77 10.99 -15.07 -1.70
N SER A 78 11.91 -14.19 -2.09
CA SER A 78 13.32 -14.53 -2.33
C SER A 78 14.15 -14.64 -1.06
N GLY A 79 13.61 -14.23 0.10
CA GLY A 79 14.33 -14.23 1.36
C GLY A 79 15.19 -13.00 1.62
N LYS A 80 15.22 -12.04 0.70
CA LYS A 80 15.97 -10.79 0.89
C LYS A 80 15.38 -9.91 1.99
N LEU A 81 14.07 -10.01 2.22
CA LEU A 81 13.37 -9.33 3.29
C LEU A 81 12.59 -10.36 4.09
N SER A 82 12.84 -10.42 5.40
CA SER A 82 12.14 -11.37 6.27
C SER A 82 10.66 -11.00 6.43
N LYS A 83 9.81 -11.98 6.70
CA LYS A 83 8.39 -11.76 6.96
C LYS A 83 8.18 -10.80 8.14
N LYS A 84 8.97 -10.95 9.20
CA LYS A 84 8.88 -10.10 10.40
C LYS A 84 9.24 -8.65 10.07
N ALA A 85 10.33 -8.45 9.33
CA ALA A 85 10.76 -7.12 8.91
C ALA A 85 9.72 -6.48 7.99
N GLY A 86 9.15 -7.25 7.07
CA GLY A 86 8.08 -6.80 6.18
C GLY A 86 6.82 -6.39 6.95
N ALA A 87 6.39 -7.23 7.90
CA ALA A 87 5.23 -6.96 8.73
C ALA A 87 5.41 -5.69 9.57
N LEU A 88 6.59 -5.54 10.19
CA LEU A 88 6.90 -4.35 10.97
C LEU A 88 6.93 -3.09 10.10
N ALA A 89 7.55 -3.18 8.93
CA ALA A 89 7.59 -2.07 7.99
C ALA A 89 6.19 -1.66 7.54
N ALA A 90 5.34 -2.63 7.20
CA ALA A 90 3.95 -2.37 6.81
C ALA A 90 3.17 -1.69 7.94
N LEU A 91 3.34 -2.16 9.16
CA LEU A 91 2.67 -1.57 10.32
C LEU A 91 3.12 -0.13 10.54
N VAL A 92 4.42 0.13 10.55
CA VAL A 92 4.96 1.48 10.78
C VAL A 92 4.57 2.42 9.65
N ILE A 93 4.71 2.00 8.41
CA ILE A 93 4.40 2.83 7.24
C ILE A 93 2.90 3.15 7.20
N SER A 94 2.03 2.17 7.39
CA SER A 94 0.58 2.39 7.34
C SER A 94 0.12 3.28 8.50
N ALA A 95 0.61 3.04 9.71
CA ALA A 95 0.24 3.85 10.87
C ALA A 95 0.70 5.30 10.70
N SER A 96 1.94 5.53 10.26
CA SER A 96 2.47 6.86 10.00
C SER A 96 1.69 7.59 8.92
N SER A 97 1.36 6.88 7.84
CA SER A 97 0.62 7.46 6.71
C SER A 97 -0.79 7.83 7.08
N ILE A 98 -1.48 6.99 7.86
CA ILE A 98 -2.84 7.27 8.35
C ILE A 98 -2.82 8.48 9.29
N ALA A 99 -1.84 8.56 10.17
CA ALA A 99 -1.67 9.72 11.04
C ALA A 99 -1.45 11.00 10.23
N GLY A 100 -0.60 10.95 9.22
CA GLY A 100 -0.38 12.07 8.30
C GLY A 100 -1.64 12.45 7.54
N ALA A 101 -2.43 11.47 7.11
CA ALA A 101 -3.71 11.70 6.46
C ALA A 101 -4.70 12.44 7.36
N TYR A 102 -4.71 12.13 8.65
CA TYR A 102 -5.56 12.81 9.62
C TYR A 102 -5.18 14.29 9.74
N TYR A 103 -3.88 14.59 9.79
CA TYR A 103 -3.42 15.98 9.82
C TYR A 103 -3.75 16.73 8.54
N LEU A 104 -3.74 16.04 7.41
CA LEU A 104 -4.06 16.64 6.13
C LEU A 104 -5.54 16.97 6.01
N SER A 105 -6.41 16.00 6.32
CA SER A 105 -7.86 16.15 6.31
C SER A 105 -8.50 14.95 7.03
N PRO A 106 -9.41 15.18 8.01
CA PRO A 106 -10.13 14.07 8.64
C PRO A 106 -10.93 13.22 7.65
N LEU A 107 -11.50 13.84 6.62
CA LEU A 107 -12.25 13.12 5.58
C LEU A 107 -11.33 12.23 4.76
N PHE A 108 -10.15 12.72 4.39
CA PHE A 108 -9.15 11.95 3.67
C PHE A 108 -8.65 10.78 4.53
N CYS A 109 -8.45 11.00 5.82
CA CYS A 109 -8.09 9.94 6.76
C CYS A 109 -9.16 8.84 6.78
N LEU A 110 -10.42 9.22 6.84
CA LEU A 110 -11.54 8.28 6.84
C LEU A 110 -11.56 7.45 5.54
N ALA A 111 -11.38 8.10 4.41
CA ALA A 111 -11.32 7.42 3.11
C ALA A 111 -10.14 6.45 3.03
N THR A 112 -8.99 6.85 3.54
CA THR A 112 -7.78 6.02 3.56
C THR A 112 -7.95 4.80 4.48
N LEU A 113 -8.56 4.99 5.65
CA LEU A 113 -8.88 3.90 6.56
C LEU A 113 -9.86 2.91 5.93
N PHE A 114 -10.88 3.42 5.26
CA PHE A 114 -11.85 2.57 4.56
C PHE A 114 -11.16 1.74 3.49
N TYR A 115 -10.30 2.35 2.70
CA TYR A 115 -9.50 1.64 1.68
C TYR A 115 -8.63 0.56 2.31
N PHE A 116 -7.92 0.90 3.39
CA PHE A 116 -7.02 -0.03 4.07
C PHE A 116 -7.78 -1.26 4.60
N PHE A 117 -8.88 -1.04 5.31
CA PHE A 117 -9.65 -2.15 5.85
C PHE A 117 -10.34 -2.97 4.77
N MET A 118 -10.83 -2.33 3.71
CA MET A 118 -11.49 -3.03 2.61
C MET A 118 -10.52 -4.00 1.90
N PHE A 119 -9.36 -3.51 1.50
CA PHE A 119 -8.38 -4.35 0.80
C PHE A 119 -7.66 -5.32 1.73
N GLY A 120 -7.44 -4.93 2.99
CA GLY A 120 -6.92 -5.84 4.00
C GLY A 120 -7.87 -7.01 4.26
N SER A 121 -9.17 -6.74 4.35
CA SER A 121 -10.18 -7.79 4.51
C SER A 121 -10.24 -8.74 3.32
N VAL A 122 -10.14 -8.23 2.10
CA VAL A 122 -10.10 -9.06 0.90
C VAL A 122 -8.91 -10.02 0.93
N ASN A 123 -7.75 -9.55 1.36
CA ASN A 123 -6.56 -10.39 1.47
C ASN A 123 -6.72 -11.49 2.52
N ILE A 124 -7.34 -11.15 3.67
CA ILE A 124 -7.62 -12.13 4.72
C ILE A 124 -8.62 -13.19 4.21
N ILE A 125 -9.67 -12.77 3.51
CA ILE A 125 -10.66 -13.68 2.94
C ILE A 125 -10.00 -14.62 1.93
N LYS A 126 -9.15 -14.10 1.06
CA LYS A 126 -8.40 -14.93 0.10
C LYS A 126 -7.54 -15.97 0.79
N ALA A 127 -6.85 -15.59 1.86
CA ALA A 127 -6.04 -16.51 2.65
C ALA A 127 -6.88 -17.59 3.30
N CYS A 128 -8.03 -17.24 3.88
CA CYS A 128 -8.95 -18.19 4.48
C CYS A 128 -9.51 -19.18 3.45
N ILE A 129 -9.91 -18.69 2.30
CA ILE A 129 -10.42 -19.53 1.21
C ILE A 129 -9.35 -20.52 0.74
N ARG A 130 -8.11 -20.04 0.60
CA ARG A 130 -6.99 -20.88 0.19
C ARG A 130 -6.76 -22.01 1.19
N ILE A 131 -6.74 -21.70 2.48
CA ILE A 131 -6.57 -22.69 3.55
C ILE A 131 -7.70 -23.71 3.51
N THR A 132 -8.95 -23.27 3.34
CA THR A 132 -10.12 -24.14 3.33
C THR A 132 -10.15 -25.07 2.11
N ILE A 133 -9.77 -24.56 0.93
CA ILE A 133 -9.84 -25.33 -0.32
C ILE A 133 -8.66 -26.29 -0.46
N PHE A 134 -7.45 -25.89 -0.05
CA PHE A 134 -6.23 -26.66 -0.27
C PHE A 134 -5.77 -27.50 0.95
N HIS A 135 -6.54 -27.48 2.01
CA HIS A 135 -6.38 -28.35 3.17
C HIS A 135 -7.69 -29.10 3.44
#